data_2f54a20b4fc5e5ddb6c146e6dfa2f4f3
#
_entry.id   2f54a20b4fc5e5ddb6c146e6dfa2f4f3
#
_cell.length_a   1.000
_cell.length_b   1.000
_cell.length_c   1.000
_cell.angle_alpha   90.00
_cell.angle_beta   90.00
_cell.angle_gamma   90.00
#
_symmetry.space_group_name_H-M   'P 1'
#
loop_
_entity.id
_entity.type
_entity.pdbx_description
1 polymer ?
#
loop_
_entity_poly.entity_id
_entity_poly.type
_entity_poly.pdbx_seq_one_letter_code
_entity_poly.pdbx_strand_id
1 'polypeptide(L)'
;MRTSYSAIDTYLQCPKRYEFQEIQRLRAPKSREAIFGTLIHSTLHFMFERNPLYPTLDEVVGYLREHWPEREVFLAESKNDPSKRPWTEFEEKTYFEEGVRMLKKFYEKNAPWNYLVVDLESRFEVALADEKTGQTHILAGIIDRIDKLPDESYEIIDYKTGKKMPSQEALDRDLQLSLYSLGLQKRWPHLNKEDIRLSLYFLKHGEKLTVKSPARNAGETAEHILKTIREIETRIREKKLFEPMPSILCNWCGYRPICPAWKHLYKNQESGIKNQVEANGSVDEYLRLKKSEKKIKDRLEELHGRLASYMEQEGLTRLFGDEGVIAKKTQQRYEYDFEKVKELLSPFGKWDSILSADAAKLKKILYEVPESVRAAVEEARAVSKEYDVITASLKKIKNAEDAAEENPSGARDLS
;
A
#
# COMPACT_ATOMS: atom_id res chain seq x y z
N MET A 1 8.91 -11.50 -26.27
CA MET A 1 8.29 -10.85 -25.07
C MET A 1 6.79 -11.15 -25.01
N ARG A 2 6.22 -11.31 -23.78
CA ARG A 2 4.77 -11.33 -23.55
C ARG A 2 4.37 -10.03 -22.83
N THR A 3 3.40 -9.32 -23.32
CA THR A 3 2.98 -8.03 -22.81
C THR A 3 1.47 -7.79 -22.98
N SER A 4 0.95 -6.69 -22.45
CA SER A 4 -0.45 -6.27 -22.64
C SER A 4 -0.50 -4.84 -23.21
N TYR A 5 -1.69 -4.44 -23.71
CA TYR A 5 -1.91 -3.06 -24.09
C TYR A 5 -1.63 -2.09 -22.93
N SER A 6 -2.15 -2.40 -21.74
CA SER A 6 -1.96 -1.55 -20.55
C SER A 6 -0.49 -1.40 -20.16
N ALA A 7 0.33 -2.44 -20.34
CA ALA A 7 1.77 -2.38 -20.09
C ALA A 7 2.48 -1.49 -21.14
N ILE A 8 2.13 -1.63 -22.43
CA ILE A 8 2.63 -0.78 -23.52
C ILE A 8 2.25 0.69 -23.27
N ASP A 9 0.98 0.96 -22.96
CA ASP A 9 0.50 2.30 -22.65
C ASP A 9 1.20 2.91 -21.42
N THR A 10 1.43 2.10 -20.37
CA THR A 10 2.21 2.51 -19.21
C THR A 10 3.63 2.93 -19.60
N TYR A 11 4.29 2.18 -20.50
CA TYR A 11 5.63 2.54 -20.98
C TYR A 11 5.61 3.85 -21.77
N LEU A 12 4.65 4.02 -22.68
CA LEU A 12 4.50 5.24 -23.47
C LEU A 12 4.20 6.47 -22.60
N GLN A 13 3.44 6.30 -21.52
CA GLN A 13 3.17 7.38 -20.57
C GLN A 13 4.39 7.68 -19.67
N CYS A 14 5.10 6.67 -19.18
CA CYS A 14 6.25 6.82 -18.32
C CYS A 14 7.09 5.53 -18.25
N PRO A 15 8.26 5.48 -18.94
CA PRO A 15 9.15 4.33 -18.89
C PRO A 15 9.54 3.90 -17.47
N LYS A 16 9.77 4.85 -16.55
CA LYS A 16 10.10 4.54 -15.15
C LYS A 16 8.97 3.81 -14.42
N ARG A 17 7.71 4.21 -14.67
CA ARG A 17 6.54 3.52 -14.10
C ARG A 17 6.46 2.09 -14.61
N TYR A 18 6.70 1.89 -15.91
CA TYR A 18 6.77 0.56 -16.51
C TYR A 18 7.86 -0.31 -15.88
N GLU A 19 9.05 0.24 -15.67
CA GLU A 19 10.13 -0.47 -14.99
C GLU A 19 9.73 -0.95 -13.60
N PHE A 20 9.13 -0.07 -12.78
CA PHE A 20 8.66 -0.45 -11.45
C PHE A 20 7.59 -1.53 -11.49
N GLN A 21 6.62 -1.39 -12.38
CA GLN A 21 5.45 -2.26 -12.46
C GLN A 21 5.74 -3.61 -13.12
N GLU A 22 6.38 -3.60 -14.28
CA GLU A 22 6.51 -4.80 -15.14
C GLU A 22 7.85 -5.51 -14.97
N ILE A 23 8.94 -4.78 -14.76
CA ILE A 23 10.29 -5.36 -14.64
C ILE A 23 10.60 -5.69 -13.18
N GLN A 24 10.49 -4.71 -12.28
CA GLN A 24 10.76 -4.89 -10.85
C GLN A 24 9.59 -5.50 -10.09
N ARG A 25 8.40 -5.53 -10.68
CA ARG A 25 7.16 -6.08 -10.11
C ARG A 25 6.81 -5.50 -8.73
N LEU A 26 7.12 -4.24 -8.51
CA LEU A 26 6.78 -3.54 -7.28
C LEU A 26 5.27 -3.32 -7.23
N ARG A 27 4.67 -3.68 -6.09
CA ARG A 27 3.25 -3.43 -5.85
C ARG A 27 3.07 -2.04 -5.27
N ALA A 28 2.33 -1.19 -5.96
CA ALA A 28 1.88 0.08 -5.41
C ALA A 28 0.37 0.00 -5.10
N PRO A 29 -0.12 0.70 -4.08
CA PRO A 29 -1.54 0.82 -3.84
C PRO A 29 -2.25 1.36 -5.08
N LYS A 30 -3.41 0.78 -5.39
CA LYS A 30 -4.27 1.29 -6.46
C LYS A 30 -4.81 2.66 -6.07
N SER A 31 -4.93 3.56 -7.04
CA SER A 31 -5.64 4.81 -6.82
C SER A 31 -7.13 4.54 -6.57
N ARG A 32 -7.79 5.48 -5.94
CA ARG A 32 -9.23 5.43 -5.62
C ARG A 32 -10.07 5.24 -6.89
N GLU A 33 -9.69 5.96 -7.94
CA GLU A 33 -10.34 5.85 -9.26
C GLU A 33 -10.17 4.46 -9.87
N ALA A 34 -9.00 3.84 -9.69
CA ALA A 34 -8.74 2.48 -10.17
C ALA A 34 -9.54 1.42 -9.38
N ILE A 35 -9.65 1.59 -8.05
CA ILE A 35 -10.48 0.73 -7.20
C ILE A 35 -11.94 0.85 -7.61
N PHE A 36 -12.43 2.08 -7.72
CA PHE A 36 -13.80 2.38 -8.15
C PHE A 36 -14.11 1.82 -9.54
N GLY A 37 -13.22 2.04 -10.52
CA GLY A 37 -13.36 1.49 -11.86
C GLY A 37 -13.48 -0.03 -11.85
N THR A 38 -12.57 -0.72 -11.15
CA THR A 38 -12.60 -2.18 -11.03
C THR A 38 -13.94 -2.68 -10.48
N LEU A 39 -14.49 -2.00 -9.46
CA LEU A 39 -15.75 -2.39 -8.83
C LEU A 39 -16.94 -2.18 -9.76
N ILE A 40 -16.99 -1.07 -10.50
CA ILE A 40 -18.05 -0.83 -11.48
C ILE A 40 -18.00 -1.87 -12.61
N HIS A 41 -16.82 -2.22 -13.12
CA HIS A 41 -16.66 -3.28 -14.13
C HIS A 41 -17.15 -4.63 -13.60
N SER A 42 -16.79 -5.02 -12.37
CA SER A 42 -17.26 -6.28 -11.79
C SER A 42 -18.79 -6.29 -11.57
N THR A 43 -19.39 -5.14 -11.26
CA THR A 43 -20.84 -5.01 -11.13
C THR A 43 -21.56 -5.15 -12.48
N LEU A 44 -20.98 -4.60 -13.54
CA LEU A 44 -21.51 -4.79 -14.90
C LEU A 44 -21.31 -6.22 -15.39
N HIS A 45 -20.20 -6.86 -15.06
CA HIS A 45 -19.98 -8.28 -15.34
C HIS A 45 -21.08 -9.13 -14.68
N PHE A 46 -21.32 -8.97 -13.37
CA PHE A 46 -22.39 -9.63 -12.65
C PHE A 46 -23.77 -9.42 -13.31
N MET A 47 -24.02 -8.22 -13.82
CA MET A 47 -25.28 -7.89 -14.47
C MET A 47 -25.50 -8.70 -15.75
N PHE A 48 -24.46 -8.87 -16.57
CA PHE A 48 -24.54 -9.56 -17.86
C PHE A 48 -24.27 -11.05 -17.79
N GLU A 49 -23.60 -11.54 -16.75
CA GLU A 49 -23.36 -12.97 -16.52
C GLU A 49 -24.67 -13.77 -16.40
N ARG A 50 -25.74 -13.12 -15.91
CA ARG A 50 -27.07 -13.74 -15.74
C ARG A 50 -27.92 -13.75 -17.00
N ASN A 51 -27.39 -13.41 -18.18
CA ASN A 51 -28.12 -13.48 -19.45
C ASN A 51 -28.75 -14.88 -19.66
N PRO A 52 -30.05 -15.01 -20.05
CA PRO A 52 -31.01 -13.94 -20.39
C PRO A 52 -31.81 -13.36 -19.21
N LEU A 53 -31.65 -13.89 -18.01
CA LEU A 53 -32.39 -13.43 -16.82
C LEU A 53 -31.60 -12.33 -16.10
N TYR A 54 -31.62 -11.13 -16.68
CA TYR A 54 -30.91 -9.99 -16.11
C TYR A 54 -31.41 -9.64 -14.69
N PRO A 55 -30.49 -9.29 -13.75
CA PRO A 55 -30.87 -8.89 -12.42
C PRO A 55 -31.66 -7.57 -12.42
N THR A 56 -32.49 -7.39 -11.41
CA THR A 56 -33.17 -6.12 -11.13
C THR A 56 -32.16 -5.03 -10.77
N LEU A 57 -32.53 -3.76 -10.87
CA LEU A 57 -31.67 -2.66 -10.45
C LEU A 57 -31.28 -2.76 -8.98
N ASP A 58 -32.19 -3.24 -8.11
CA ASP A 58 -31.91 -3.40 -6.69
C ASP A 58 -30.86 -4.50 -6.45
N GLU A 59 -30.87 -5.59 -7.21
CA GLU A 59 -29.84 -6.63 -7.14
C GLU A 59 -28.49 -6.11 -7.62
N VAL A 60 -28.46 -5.30 -8.71
CA VAL A 60 -27.23 -4.68 -9.20
C VAL A 60 -26.62 -3.72 -8.16
N VAL A 61 -27.46 -2.88 -7.53
CA VAL A 61 -27.02 -1.97 -6.46
C VAL A 61 -26.65 -2.76 -5.20
N GLY A 62 -27.35 -3.84 -4.92
CA GLY A 62 -27.02 -4.78 -3.84
C GLY A 62 -25.63 -5.36 -4.00
N TYR A 63 -25.31 -5.86 -5.21
CA TYR A 63 -23.97 -6.37 -5.54
C TYR A 63 -22.88 -5.31 -5.34
N LEU A 64 -23.09 -4.07 -5.83
CA LEU A 64 -22.16 -2.97 -5.60
C LEU A 64 -21.91 -2.72 -4.10
N ARG A 65 -22.96 -2.75 -3.29
CA ARG A 65 -22.87 -2.52 -1.84
C ARG A 65 -22.12 -3.65 -1.14
N GLU A 66 -22.41 -4.89 -1.48
CA GLU A 66 -21.81 -6.07 -0.87
C GLU A 66 -20.29 -6.15 -1.17
N HIS A 67 -19.90 -5.74 -2.38
CA HIS A 67 -18.51 -5.78 -2.82
C HIS A 67 -17.78 -4.44 -2.62
N TRP A 68 -18.42 -3.46 -1.95
CA TRP A 68 -17.75 -2.20 -1.64
C TRP A 68 -16.57 -2.45 -0.71
N PRO A 69 -15.35 -2.04 -1.09
CA PRO A 69 -14.17 -2.34 -0.30
C PRO A 69 -14.22 -1.71 1.09
N GLU A 70 -13.56 -2.35 2.05
CA GLU A 70 -13.34 -1.78 3.37
C GLU A 70 -12.55 -0.46 3.27
N ARG A 71 -12.77 0.42 4.23
CA ARG A 71 -12.18 1.77 4.27
C ARG A 71 -10.65 1.77 4.18
N GLU A 72 -9.99 0.75 4.76
CA GLU A 72 -8.55 0.56 4.75
C GLU A 72 -7.97 0.47 3.35
N VAL A 73 -8.71 -0.10 2.41
CA VAL A 73 -8.31 -0.21 0.99
C VAL A 73 -8.21 1.18 0.35
N PHE A 74 -9.16 2.07 0.66
CA PHE A 74 -9.15 3.45 0.18
C PHE A 74 -8.08 4.32 0.85
N LEU A 75 -7.70 3.98 2.08
CA LEU A 75 -6.64 4.68 2.81
C LEU A 75 -5.23 4.25 2.41
N ALA A 76 -5.09 3.12 1.74
CA ALA A 76 -3.77 2.58 1.35
C ALA A 76 -2.95 3.55 0.50
N GLU A 77 -3.59 4.34 -0.36
CA GLU A 77 -2.93 5.33 -1.20
C GLU A 77 -2.29 6.47 -0.36
N SER A 78 -3.00 7.01 0.62
CA SER A 78 -2.48 8.07 1.49
C SER A 78 -1.45 7.56 2.49
N LYS A 79 -1.53 6.29 2.90
CA LYS A 79 -0.49 5.63 3.70
C LYS A 79 0.81 5.46 2.92
N ASN A 80 0.72 5.17 1.62
CA ASN A 80 1.89 5.03 0.75
C ASN A 80 2.47 6.39 0.32
N ASP A 81 1.62 7.40 0.10
CA ASP A 81 2.02 8.74 -0.33
C ASP A 81 1.49 9.79 0.65
N PRO A 82 2.31 10.20 1.64
CA PRO A 82 1.92 11.18 2.65
C PRO A 82 1.59 12.58 2.10
N SER A 83 1.88 12.87 0.84
CA SER A 83 1.42 14.11 0.19
C SER A 83 -0.09 14.08 -0.13
N LYS A 84 -0.71 12.90 -0.04
CA LYS A 84 -2.13 12.69 -0.28
C LYS A 84 -2.88 12.64 1.04
N ARG A 85 -3.94 13.42 1.14
CA ARG A 85 -4.79 13.35 2.33
C ARG A 85 -5.63 12.07 2.34
N PRO A 86 -5.91 11.51 3.53
CA PRO A 86 -6.83 10.40 3.68
C PRO A 86 -8.24 10.76 3.19
N TRP A 87 -8.98 9.76 2.73
CA TRP A 87 -10.39 9.94 2.42
C TRP A 87 -11.22 10.15 3.68
N THR A 88 -12.18 11.06 3.58
CA THR A 88 -13.22 11.23 4.58
C THR A 88 -14.39 10.25 4.30
N GLU A 89 -15.19 9.97 5.32
CA GLU A 89 -16.41 9.16 5.16
C GLU A 89 -17.40 9.80 4.17
N PHE A 90 -17.43 11.12 4.14
CA PHE A 90 -18.27 11.85 3.20
C PHE A 90 -17.85 11.64 1.75
N GLU A 91 -16.55 11.62 1.46
CA GLU A 91 -16.04 11.34 0.11
C GLU A 91 -16.30 9.90 -0.30
N GLU A 92 -16.12 8.95 0.59
CA GLU A 92 -16.41 7.55 0.37
C GLU A 92 -17.89 7.34 0.02
N LYS A 93 -18.80 7.91 0.81
CA LYS A 93 -20.23 7.91 0.55
C LYS A 93 -20.56 8.56 -0.81
N THR A 94 -19.92 9.69 -1.13
CA THR A 94 -20.12 10.39 -2.40
C THR A 94 -19.72 9.53 -3.60
N TYR A 95 -18.62 8.78 -3.50
CA TYR A 95 -18.19 7.84 -4.55
C TYR A 95 -19.14 6.65 -4.69
N PHE A 96 -19.61 6.10 -3.57
CA PHE A 96 -20.63 5.04 -3.60
C PHE A 96 -21.91 5.51 -4.32
N GLU A 97 -22.42 6.67 -3.93
CA GLU A 97 -23.61 7.27 -4.57
C GLU A 97 -23.38 7.60 -6.05
N GLU A 98 -22.16 8.00 -6.43
CA GLU A 98 -21.79 8.18 -7.84
C GLU A 98 -21.85 6.86 -8.61
N GLY A 99 -21.36 5.76 -8.02
CA GLY A 99 -21.47 4.41 -8.58
C GLY A 99 -22.93 3.99 -8.80
N VAL A 100 -23.76 4.19 -7.79
CA VAL A 100 -25.20 3.91 -7.88
C VAL A 100 -25.85 4.73 -9.00
N ARG A 101 -25.54 6.03 -9.11
CA ARG A 101 -26.07 6.88 -10.19
C ARG A 101 -25.65 6.41 -11.58
N MET A 102 -24.38 6.00 -11.75
CA MET A 102 -23.87 5.46 -13.01
C MET A 102 -24.60 4.18 -13.41
N LEU A 103 -24.73 3.24 -12.49
CA LEU A 103 -25.41 1.96 -12.72
C LEU A 103 -26.90 2.15 -13.00
N LYS A 104 -27.58 3.01 -12.25
CA LYS A 104 -28.98 3.35 -12.49
C LYS A 104 -29.18 3.95 -13.88
N LYS A 105 -28.35 4.95 -14.26
CA LYS A 105 -28.42 5.58 -15.58
C LYS A 105 -28.14 4.57 -16.71
N PHE A 106 -27.16 3.69 -16.50
CA PHE A 106 -26.85 2.63 -17.45
C PHE A 106 -28.03 1.65 -17.57
N TYR A 107 -28.60 1.24 -16.43
CA TYR A 107 -29.72 0.32 -16.37
C TYR A 107 -30.95 0.88 -17.09
N GLU A 108 -31.36 2.11 -16.81
CA GLU A 108 -32.54 2.75 -17.41
C GLU A 108 -32.34 3.02 -18.93
N LYS A 109 -31.16 3.44 -19.34
CA LYS A 109 -30.89 3.81 -20.74
C LYS A 109 -30.80 2.60 -21.67
N ASN A 110 -30.46 1.44 -21.15
CA ASN A 110 -30.24 0.23 -21.94
C ASN A 110 -31.42 -0.78 -21.89
N ALA A 111 -32.52 -0.43 -21.26
CA ALA A 111 -33.76 -1.21 -21.34
C ALA A 111 -34.44 -1.06 -22.73
N PRO A 112 -35.17 -2.10 -23.22
CA PRO A 112 -35.30 -3.43 -22.67
C PRO A 112 -34.04 -4.28 -22.89
N TRP A 113 -33.76 -5.18 -21.92
CA TRP A 113 -32.56 -6.01 -21.92
C TRP A 113 -32.67 -7.17 -22.91
N ASN A 114 -32.41 -6.91 -24.17
CA ASN A 114 -32.50 -7.89 -25.26
C ASN A 114 -31.16 -8.07 -25.99
N TYR A 115 -30.06 -7.98 -25.25
CA TYR A 115 -28.71 -8.17 -25.79
C TYR A 115 -28.39 -9.66 -25.97
N LEU A 116 -27.75 -9.99 -27.07
CA LEU A 116 -27.15 -11.29 -27.28
C LEU A 116 -25.66 -11.20 -26.90
N VAL A 117 -25.39 -11.29 -25.60
CA VAL A 117 -24.03 -11.30 -25.08
C VAL A 117 -23.36 -12.61 -25.43
N VAL A 118 -22.23 -12.50 -26.14
CA VAL A 118 -21.45 -13.66 -26.62
C VAL A 118 -20.36 -14.01 -25.63
N ASP A 119 -19.70 -12.99 -25.04
CA ASP A 119 -18.59 -13.21 -24.12
C ASP A 119 -18.42 -12.00 -23.18
N LEU A 120 -17.96 -12.27 -21.95
CA LEU A 120 -17.67 -11.29 -20.91
C LEU A 120 -16.24 -11.50 -20.42
N GLU A 121 -15.52 -10.39 -20.14
CA GLU A 121 -14.10 -10.40 -19.76
C GLU A 121 -13.27 -11.34 -20.66
N SER A 122 -13.55 -11.25 -21.95
CA SER A 122 -13.00 -12.14 -22.97
C SER A 122 -11.51 -11.94 -23.13
N ARG A 123 -10.75 -12.96 -22.76
CA ARG A 123 -9.29 -12.96 -22.88
C ARG A 123 -8.87 -13.33 -24.30
N PHE A 124 -7.95 -12.57 -24.85
CA PHE A 124 -7.35 -12.85 -26.14
C PHE A 124 -5.83 -12.75 -26.10
N GLU A 125 -5.19 -13.46 -27.01
CA GLU A 125 -3.76 -13.38 -27.28
C GLU A 125 -3.52 -13.24 -28.78
N VAL A 126 -2.65 -12.33 -29.13
CA VAL A 126 -2.23 -12.11 -30.51
C VAL A 126 -0.72 -12.33 -30.60
N ALA A 127 -0.32 -13.27 -31.44
CA ALA A 127 1.07 -13.44 -31.81
C ALA A 127 1.44 -12.40 -32.85
N LEU A 128 2.41 -11.54 -32.55
CA LEU A 128 2.97 -10.54 -33.43
C LEU A 128 4.36 -11.00 -33.87
N ALA A 129 4.50 -11.38 -35.14
CA ALA A 129 5.79 -11.69 -35.74
C ALA A 129 6.52 -10.38 -36.07
N ASP A 130 7.72 -10.21 -35.53
CA ASP A 130 8.58 -9.09 -35.85
C ASP A 130 9.60 -9.48 -36.93
N GLU A 131 9.33 -9.08 -38.15
CA GLU A 131 10.19 -9.36 -39.30
C GLU A 131 11.59 -8.76 -39.16
N LYS A 132 11.76 -7.68 -38.37
CA LYS A 132 13.05 -7.01 -38.17
C LYS A 132 13.99 -7.76 -37.25
N THR A 133 13.42 -8.50 -36.28
CA THR A 133 14.21 -9.26 -35.28
C THR A 133 14.09 -10.77 -35.44
N GLY A 134 13.14 -11.24 -36.27
CA GLY A 134 12.82 -12.67 -36.41
C GLY A 134 12.12 -13.26 -35.19
N GLN A 135 11.73 -12.45 -34.21
CA GLN A 135 11.11 -12.89 -32.98
C GLN A 135 9.57 -12.81 -33.07
N THR A 136 8.91 -13.62 -32.26
CA THR A 136 7.46 -13.53 -32.07
C THR A 136 7.16 -13.04 -30.65
N HIS A 137 6.33 -12.02 -30.57
CA HIS A 137 5.86 -11.46 -29.30
C HIS A 137 4.37 -11.81 -29.11
N ILE A 138 3.98 -11.99 -27.84
CA ILE A 138 2.58 -12.25 -27.48
C ILE A 138 2.00 -11.00 -26.84
N LEU A 139 0.94 -10.48 -27.47
CA LEU A 139 0.13 -9.41 -26.91
C LEU A 139 -1.16 -10.01 -26.33
N ALA A 140 -1.38 -9.81 -25.04
CA ALA A 140 -2.57 -10.27 -24.32
C ALA A 140 -3.49 -9.10 -23.97
N GLY A 141 -4.79 -9.35 -23.91
CA GLY A 141 -5.78 -8.36 -23.48
C GLY A 141 -7.05 -9.01 -22.94
N ILE A 142 -7.91 -8.18 -22.39
CA ILE A 142 -9.23 -8.56 -21.92
C ILE A 142 -10.22 -7.57 -22.52
N ILE A 143 -11.30 -8.08 -23.11
CA ILE A 143 -12.42 -7.32 -23.63
C ILE A 143 -13.54 -7.41 -22.61
N ASP A 144 -14.10 -6.28 -22.16
CA ASP A 144 -15.12 -6.28 -21.12
C ASP A 144 -16.37 -7.04 -21.55
N ARG A 145 -16.88 -6.77 -22.79
CA ARG A 145 -18.09 -7.42 -23.30
C ARG A 145 -18.08 -7.49 -24.83
N ILE A 146 -18.60 -8.59 -25.35
CA ILE A 146 -18.83 -8.82 -26.79
C ILE A 146 -20.29 -9.20 -26.99
N ASP A 147 -21.00 -8.44 -27.85
CA ASP A 147 -22.38 -8.70 -28.22
C ASP A 147 -22.47 -9.11 -29.70
N LYS A 148 -23.43 -9.99 -30.03
CA LYS A 148 -23.87 -10.20 -31.38
C LYS A 148 -25.07 -9.31 -31.67
N LEU A 149 -25.02 -8.56 -32.76
CA LEU A 149 -26.05 -7.62 -33.13
C LEU A 149 -27.09 -8.26 -34.08
N PRO A 150 -28.29 -7.68 -34.24
CA PRO A 150 -29.32 -8.22 -35.10
C PRO A 150 -28.95 -8.31 -36.59
N ASP A 151 -27.97 -7.53 -37.04
CA ASP A 151 -27.42 -7.54 -38.41
C ASP A 151 -26.28 -8.54 -38.58
N GLU A 152 -26.17 -9.50 -37.64
CA GLU A 152 -25.14 -10.54 -37.57
C GLU A 152 -23.71 -10.01 -37.29
N SER A 153 -23.52 -8.70 -37.18
CA SER A 153 -22.24 -8.09 -36.78
C SER A 153 -21.97 -8.28 -35.25
N TYR A 154 -20.76 -7.99 -34.84
CA TYR A 154 -20.33 -8.07 -33.45
C TYR A 154 -19.97 -6.70 -32.91
N GLU A 155 -20.33 -6.40 -31.67
CA GLU A 155 -19.94 -5.19 -30.98
C GLU A 155 -19.04 -5.52 -29.80
N ILE A 156 -17.82 -4.96 -29.82
CA ILE A 156 -16.92 -4.94 -28.65
C ILE A 156 -17.26 -3.70 -27.84
N ILE A 157 -17.51 -3.87 -26.56
CA ILE A 157 -17.84 -2.79 -25.64
C ILE A 157 -16.81 -2.77 -24.51
N ASP A 158 -16.16 -1.61 -24.33
CA ASP A 158 -15.24 -1.33 -23.23
C ASP A 158 -15.84 -0.20 -22.38
N TYR A 159 -15.96 -0.44 -21.07
CA TYR A 159 -16.58 0.48 -20.13
C TYR A 159 -15.57 1.50 -19.60
N LYS A 160 -15.96 2.76 -19.57
CA LYS A 160 -15.15 3.85 -19.06
C LYS A 160 -15.85 4.58 -17.92
N THR A 161 -15.23 4.57 -16.73
CA THR A 161 -15.72 5.28 -15.53
C THR A 161 -15.19 6.71 -15.42
N GLY A 162 -14.24 7.09 -16.29
CA GLY A 162 -13.62 8.42 -16.33
C GLY A 162 -14.58 9.52 -16.77
N LYS A 163 -14.24 10.77 -16.38
CA LYS A 163 -15.03 11.96 -16.73
C LYS A 163 -14.78 12.46 -18.17
N LYS A 164 -13.58 12.20 -18.72
CA LYS A 164 -13.15 12.78 -19.97
C LYS A 164 -13.58 11.88 -21.13
N MET A 165 -14.34 12.44 -22.05
CA MET A 165 -14.67 11.79 -23.30
C MET A 165 -13.68 12.26 -24.39
N PRO A 166 -13.15 11.37 -25.24
CA PRO A 166 -12.33 11.75 -26.37
C PRO A 166 -13.19 12.39 -27.47
N SER A 167 -12.56 13.14 -28.37
CA SER A 167 -13.18 13.50 -29.64
C SER A 167 -13.33 12.25 -30.53
N GLN A 168 -14.22 12.29 -31.54
CA GLN A 168 -14.37 11.17 -32.48
C GLN A 168 -13.04 10.88 -33.21
N GLU A 169 -12.30 11.90 -33.58
CA GLU A 169 -10.97 11.75 -34.20
C GLU A 169 -9.95 11.02 -33.32
N ALA A 170 -9.96 11.32 -32.01
CA ALA A 170 -9.10 10.64 -31.05
C ALA A 170 -9.53 9.19 -30.85
N LEU A 171 -10.85 8.93 -30.85
CA LEU A 171 -11.42 7.60 -30.75
C LEU A 171 -11.08 6.74 -31.98
N ASP A 172 -11.17 7.28 -33.18
CA ASP A 172 -10.85 6.58 -34.43
C ASP A 172 -9.37 6.14 -34.48
N ARG A 173 -8.51 6.83 -33.74
CA ARG A 173 -7.08 6.54 -33.63
C ARG A 173 -6.72 5.76 -32.35
N ASP A 174 -7.71 5.33 -31.59
CA ASP A 174 -7.49 4.64 -30.33
C ASP A 174 -6.78 3.30 -30.55
N LEU A 175 -5.63 3.13 -29.88
CA LEU A 175 -4.80 1.95 -30.04
C LEU A 175 -5.43 0.74 -29.36
N GLN A 176 -6.15 0.92 -28.24
CA GLN A 176 -6.83 -0.15 -27.52
C GLN A 176 -7.92 -0.78 -28.36
N LEU A 177 -8.77 0.05 -28.99
CA LEU A 177 -9.83 -0.41 -29.88
C LEU A 177 -9.28 -1.13 -31.12
N SER A 178 -8.19 -0.59 -31.69
CA SER A 178 -7.52 -1.23 -32.82
C SER A 178 -6.99 -2.63 -32.47
N LEU A 179 -6.48 -2.80 -31.25
CA LEU A 179 -6.03 -4.08 -30.72
C LEU A 179 -7.17 -5.05 -30.46
N TYR A 180 -8.27 -4.59 -29.92
CA TYR A 180 -9.46 -5.42 -29.72
C TYR A 180 -9.98 -5.98 -31.03
N SER A 181 -10.03 -5.16 -32.09
CA SER A 181 -10.37 -5.62 -33.42
C SER A 181 -9.42 -6.72 -33.91
N LEU A 182 -8.11 -6.51 -33.75
CA LEU A 182 -7.09 -7.51 -34.13
C LEU A 182 -7.24 -8.79 -33.30
N GLY A 183 -7.49 -8.68 -31.99
CA GLY A 183 -7.72 -9.81 -31.10
C GLY A 183 -8.92 -10.64 -31.53
N LEU A 184 -10.03 -10.00 -31.86
CA LEU A 184 -11.26 -10.67 -32.26
C LEU A 184 -11.10 -11.36 -33.63
N GLN A 185 -10.47 -10.70 -34.60
CA GLN A 185 -10.18 -11.31 -35.92
C GLN A 185 -9.28 -12.54 -35.83
N LYS A 186 -8.32 -12.52 -34.90
CA LYS A 186 -7.46 -13.70 -34.66
C LYS A 186 -8.21 -14.85 -33.99
N ARG A 187 -9.13 -14.54 -33.08
CA ARG A 187 -9.97 -15.53 -32.40
C ARG A 187 -11.04 -16.11 -33.34
N TRP A 188 -11.63 -15.26 -34.17
CA TRP A 188 -12.67 -15.62 -35.15
C TRP A 188 -12.26 -15.19 -36.57
N PRO A 189 -11.43 -16.01 -37.25
CA PRO A 189 -10.87 -15.65 -38.56
C PRO A 189 -11.88 -15.46 -39.70
N HIS A 190 -13.12 -15.91 -39.49
CA HIS A 190 -14.21 -15.76 -40.45
C HIS A 190 -14.86 -14.37 -40.42
N LEU A 191 -14.57 -13.55 -39.41
CA LEU A 191 -15.11 -12.19 -39.31
C LEU A 191 -14.29 -11.22 -40.13
N ASN A 192 -14.98 -10.42 -40.95
CA ASN A 192 -14.38 -9.26 -41.61
C ASN A 192 -14.35 -8.06 -40.66
N LYS A 193 -13.53 -7.07 -40.97
CA LYS A 193 -13.46 -5.83 -40.16
C LYS A 193 -14.79 -5.11 -40.09
N GLU A 194 -15.54 -5.16 -41.16
CA GLU A 194 -16.85 -4.49 -41.35
C GLU A 194 -17.90 -5.11 -40.42
N ASP A 195 -17.70 -6.36 -40.03
CA ASP A 195 -18.57 -7.11 -39.11
C ASP A 195 -18.31 -6.77 -37.63
N ILE A 196 -17.30 -5.92 -37.35
CA ILE A 196 -16.89 -5.59 -36.00
C ILE A 196 -17.12 -4.09 -35.73
N ARG A 197 -17.93 -3.80 -34.71
CA ARG A 197 -18.09 -2.46 -34.13
C ARG A 197 -17.30 -2.36 -32.85
N LEU A 198 -16.65 -1.22 -32.62
CA LEU A 198 -15.82 -0.96 -31.44
C LEU A 198 -16.41 0.20 -30.66
N SER A 199 -16.83 -0.03 -29.44
CA SER A 199 -17.55 0.95 -28.64
C SER A 199 -16.88 1.20 -27.30
N LEU A 200 -16.73 2.48 -26.94
CA LEU A 200 -16.44 2.92 -25.58
C LEU A 200 -17.73 3.41 -24.92
N TYR A 201 -18.12 2.80 -23.81
CA TYR A 201 -19.29 3.22 -23.05
C TYR A 201 -18.88 4.07 -21.86
N PHE A 202 -19.09 5.37 -21.92
CA PHE A 202 -18.79 6.32 -20.85
C PHE A 202 -19.92 6.34 -19.82
N LEU A 203 -19.82 5.51 -18.81
CA LEU A 203 -20.86 5.26 -17.81
C LEU A 203 -21.34 6.53 -17.11
N LYS A 204 -20.40 7.41 -16.77
CA LYS A 204 -20.71 8.69 -16.10
C LYS A 204 -21.63 9.58 -16.93
N HIS A 205 -21.44 9.58 -18.25
CA HIS A 205 -22.23 10.35 -19.19
C HIS A 205 -23.44 9.55 -19.69
N GLY A 206 -23.40 8.22 -19.58
CA GLY A 206 -24.36 7.31 -20.19
C GLY A 206 -24.31 7.36 -21.71
N GLU A 207 -23.14 7.64 -22.27
CA GLU A 207 -22.95 7.79 -23.71
C GLU A 207 -22.05 6.68 -24.26
N LYS A 208 -22.47 6.11 -25.38
CA LYS A 208 -21.72 5.10 -26.14
C LYS A 208 -21.18 5.74 -27.42
N LEU A 209 -19.86 5.77 -27.56
CA LEU A 209 -19.18 6.23 -28.76
C LEU A 209 -18.71 5.01 -29.53
N THR A 210 -19.11 4.91 -30.82
CA THR A 210 -18.85 3.75 -31.64
C THR A 210 -17.97 4.10 -32.84
N VAL A 211 -17.01 3.24 -33.13
CA VAL A 211 -16.15 3.26 -34.30
C VAL A 211 -16.45 2.02 -35.14
N LYS A 212 -16.83 2.19 -36.41
CA LYS A 212 -17.06 1.06 -37.32
C LYS A 212 -15.77 0.50 -37.91
N SER A 213 -14.74 1.33 -38.04
CA SER A 213 -13.45 0.91 -38.53
C SER A 213 -12.38 1.83 -37.98
N PRO A 214 -11.40 1.31 -37.20
CA PRO A 214 -10.29 2.12 -36.72
C PRO A 214 -9.52 2.75 -37.87
N ALA A 215 -9.11 4.00 -37.72
CA ALA A 215 -8.31 4.72 -38.72
C ALA A 215 -6.98 4.02 -39.02
N ARG A 216 -6.43 3.31 -38.03
CA ARG A 216 -5.24 2.47 -38.21
C ARG A 216 -5.63 1.08 -38.68
N ASN A 217 -4.98 0.61 -39.72
CA ASN A 217 -5.10 -0.81 -40.09
C ASN A 217 -4.34 -1.73 -39.08
N ALA A 218 -4.64 -3.03 -39.15
CA ALA A 218 -4.03 -4.01 -38.26
C ALA A 218 -2.50 -4.03 -38.33
N GLY A 219 -1.91 -3.83 -39.52
CA GLY A 219 -0.47 -3.81 -39.72
C GLY A 219 0.20 -2.58 -39.09
N GLU A 220 -0.37 -1.39 -39.24
CA GLU A 220 0.14 -0.18 -38.60
C GLU A 220 0.06 -0.26 -37.08
N THR A 221 -1.01 -0.85 -36.56
CA THR A 221 -1.18 -1.09 -35.12
C THR A 221 -0.12 -2.05 -34.61
N ALA A 222 0.08 -3.18 -35.29
CA ALA A 222 1.10 -4.18 -34.95
C ALA A 222 2.52 -3.57 -34.98
N GLU A 223 2.87 -2.82 -36.05
CA GLU A 223 4.21 -2.21 -36.16
C GLU A 223 4.45 -1.15 -35.06
N HIS A 224 3.44 -0.37 -34.69
CA HIS A 224 3.56 0.58 -33.60
C HIS A 224 3.89 -0.12 -32.26
N ILE A 225 3.22 -1.23 -31.98
CA ILE A 225 3.45 -2.03 -30.79
C ILE A 225 4.82 -2.70 -30.83
N LEU A 226 5.18 -3.32 -31.96
CA LEU A 226 6.48 -3.97 -32.16
C LEU A 226 7.63 -2.96 -32.00
N LYS A 227 7.48 -1.74 -32.50
CA LYS A 227 8.44 -0.66 -32.28
C LYS A 227 8.66 -0.39 -30.78
N THR A 228 7.57 -0.29 -30.02
CA THR A 228 7.65 -0.06 -28.58
C THR A 228 8.28 -1.26 -27.84
N ILE A 229 7.92 -2.49 -28.23
CA ILE A 229 8.52 -3.71 -27.67
C ILE A 229 10.04 -3.74 -27.93
N ARG A 230 10.47 -3.46 -29.16
CA ARG A 230 11.91 -3.41 -29.51
C ARG A 230 12.68 -2.38 -28.67
N GLU A 231 12.06 -1.22 -28.44
CA GLU A 231 12.65 -0.19 -27.57
C GLU A 231 12.81 -0.69 -26.14
N ILE A 232 11.78 -1.31 -25.56
CA ILE A 232 11.81 -1.88 -24.21
C ILE A 232 12.88 -2.96 -24.12
N GLU A 233 12.92 -3.92 -25.04
CA GLU A 233 13.90 -5.02 -25.05
C GLU A 233 15.33 -4.51 -25.22
N THR A 234 15.52 -3.48 -26.04
CA THR A 234 16.82 -2.83 -26.20
C THR A 234 17.28 -2.19 -24.91
N ARG A 235 16.38 -1.45 -24.21
CA ARG A 235 16.69 -0.86 -22.89
C ARG A 235 17.08 -1.91 -21.87
N ILE A 236 16.35 -3.04 -21.83
CA ILE A 236 16.64 -4.15 -20.90
C ILE A 236 18.00 -4.78 -21.23
N ARG A 237 18.24 -5.14 -22.50
CA ARG A 237 19.47 -5.80 -22.95
C ARG A 237 20.71 -4.93 -22.72
N GLU A 238 20.60 -3.63 -23.01
CA GLU A 238 21.70 -2.67 -22.91
C GLU A 238 21.79 -2.02 -21.52
N LYS A 239 20.95 -2.44 -20.56
CA LYS A 239 20.86 -1.88 -19.21
C LYS A 239 20.70 -0.36 -19.18
N LYS A 240 20.02 0.19 -20.19
CA LYS A 240 19.71 1.63 -20.26
C LYS A 240 18.69 2.01 -19.21
N LEU A 241 18.82 3.23 -18.70
CA LEU A 241 17.88 3.76 -17.72
C LEU A 241 16.47 3.93 -18.33
N PHE A 242 15.47 3.59 -17.54
CA PHE A 242 14.07 3.92 -17.79
C PHE A 242 13.81 5.28 -17.14
N GLU A 243 13.90 6.33 -17.94
CA GLU A 243 13.74 7.69 -17.42
C GLU A 243 12.30 7.98 -17.00
N PRO A 244 12.09 8.71 -15.89
CA PRO A 244 10.78 9.19 -15.52
C PRO A 244 10.31 10.28 -16.49
N MET A 245 9.02 10.24 -16.86
CA MET A 245 8.36 11.28 -17.64
C MET A 245 7.35 12.04 -16.76
N PRO A 246 7.75 13.12 -16.09
CA PRO A 246 6.86 13.90 -15.23
C PRO A 246 5.70 14.47 -16.02
N SER A 247 4.49 14.24 -15.53
CA SER A 247 3.25 14.73 -16.11
C SER A 247 2.19 14.92 -15.02
N ILE A 248 1.01 15.40 -15.39
CA ILE A 248 -0.12 15.49 -14.47
C ILE A 248 -0.51 14.10 -13.90
N LEU A 249 -0.23 13.02 -14.64
CA LEU A 249 -0.49 11.64 -14.20
C LEU A 249 0.33 11.23 -12.97
N CYS A 250 1.43 11.93 -12.67
CA CYS A 250 2.20 11.69 -11.45
C CYS A 250 1.38 11.90 -10.17
N ASN A 251 0.31 12.70 -10.22
CA ASN A 251 -0.58 12.90 -9.08
C ASN A 251 -1.37 11.63 -8.68
N TRP A 252 -1.50 10.68 -9.60
CA TRP A 252 -2.17 9.38 -9.37
C TRP A 252 -1.19 8.20 -9.41
N CYS A 253 0.11 8.48 -9.48
CA CYS A 253 1.14 7.45 -9.56
C CYS A 253 1.49 6.92 -8.16
N GLY A 254 1.20 5.65 -7.89
CA GLY A 254 1.53 5.01 -6.61
C GLY A 254 3.02 4.83 -6.35
N TYR A 255 3.88 5.06 -7.34
CA TYR A 255 5.34 4.98 -7.21
C TYR A 255 6.01 6.34 -6.96
N ARG A 256 5.23 7.42 -6.76
CA ARG A 256 5.75 8.77 -6.56
C ARG A 256 6.77 8.87 -5.42
N PRO A 257 6.59 8.22 -4.25
CA PRO A 257 7.54 8.29 -3.15
C PRO A 257 8.92 7.73 -3.47
N ILE A 258 9.02 6.75 -4.36
CA ILE A 258 10.29 6.11 -4.77
C ILE A 258 10.81 6.58 -6.13
N CYS A 259 10.01 7.37 -6.85
CA CYS A 259 10.36 7.85 -8.18
C CYS A 259 11.53 8.84 -8.15
N PRO A 260 12.59 8.66 -8.96
CA PRO A 260 13.73 9.58 -9.00
C PRO A 260 13.35 11.05 -9.20
N ALA A 261 12.29 11.32 -9.97
CA ALA A 261 11.81 12.69 -10.21
C ALA A 261 11.14 13.32 -8.97
N TRP A 262 10.58 12.53 -8.05
CA TRP A 262 9.76 13.02 -6.95
C TRP A 262 10.27 12.65 -5.56
N LYS A 263 11.12 11.62 -5.42
CA LYS A 263 11.60 11.13 -4.11
C LYS A 263 12.22 12.19 -3.22
N HIS A 264 12.75 13.29 -3.81
CA HIS A 264 13.32 14.39 -3.04
C HIS A 264 12.29 15.10 -2.16
N LEU A 265 11.00 15.07 -2.52
CA LEU A 265 9.91 15.64 -1.73
C LEU A 265 9.58 14.80 -0.48
N TYR A 266 10.09 13.56 -0.42
CA TYR A 266 9.81 12.59 0.64
C TYR A 266 11.03 12.31 1.53
N LYS A 267 12.22 12.78 1.15
CA LYS A 267 13.47 12.52 1.87
C LYS A 267 13.47 12.99 3.34
N ASN A 268 12.63 13.99 3.68
CA ASN A 268 12.55 14.54 5.04
C ASN A 268 11.38 13.95 5.85
N GLN A 269 10.65 12.98 5.33
CA GLN A 269 9.49 12.38 6.02
C GLN A 269 9.88 11.19 6.91
N GLU A 270 11.08 10.63 6.75
CA GLU A 270 11.57 9.56 7.64
C GLU A 270 11.75 10.03 9.09
N SER A 271 11.98 11.32 9.34
CA SER A 271 12.03 11.89 10.69
C SER A 271 10.73 12.54 11.17
N GLY A 272 9.77 12.81 10.27
CA GLY A 272 8.52 13.52 10.59
C GLY A 272 8.69 14.98 11.04
N ILE A 273 9.92 15.45 11.24
CA ILE A 273 10.28 16.78 11.80
C ILE A 273 10.96 17.61 10.70
N LYS A 274 10.33 18.71 10.30
CA LYS A 274 10.76 19.54 9.16
C LYS A 274 11.67 20.71 9.52
N ASN A 275 11.63 21.17 10.77
CA ASN A 275 12.41 22.33 11.24
C ASN A 275 12.61 22.28 12.74
N GLN A 276 13.47 23.18 13.26
CA GLN A 276 13.81 23.25 14.68
C GLN A 276 12.59 23.56 15.58
N VAL A 277 11.59 24.28 15.09
CA VAL A 277 10.38 24.61 15.86
C VAL A 277 9.52 23.36 16.06
N GLU A 278 9.32 22.56 15.00
CA GLU A 278 8.63 21.27 15.10
C GLU A 278 9.41 20.26 15.96
N ALA A 279 10.74 20.26 15.85
CA ALA A 279 11.60 19.47 16.71
C ALA A 279 11.39 19.81 18.20
N ASN A 280 11.41 21.09 18.54
CA ASN A 280 11.18 21.55 19.91
C ASN A 280 9.77 21.19 20.41
N GLY A 281 8.74 21.39 19.57
CA GLY A 281 7.36 20.99 19.89
C GLY A 281 7.24 19.47 20.15
N SER A 282 7.89 18.65 19.33
CA SER A 282 7.92 17.19 19.49
C SER A 282 8.66 16.75 20.76
N VAL A 283 9.75 17.45 21.13
CA VAL A 283 10.45 17.22 22.39
C VAL A 283 9.54 17.55 23.59
N ASP A 284 8.85 18.69 23.56
CA ASP A 284 7.95 19.09 24.63
C ASP A 284 6.76 18.13 24.79
N GLU A 285 6.21 17.65 23.67
CA GLU A 285 5.17 16.62 23.67
C GLU A 285 5.67 15.31 24.23
N TYR A 286 6.82 14.84 23.76
CA TYR A 286 7.46 13.60 24.27
C TYR A 286 7.69 13.66 25.79
N LEU A 287 8.21 14.80 26.30
CA LEU A 287 8.45 14.98 27.72
C LEU A 287 7.14 15.01 28.53
N ARG A 288 6.07 15.64 27.99
CA ARG A 288 4.73 15.60 28.62
C ARG A 288 4.17 14.18 28.70
N LEU A 289 4.27 13.41 27.59
CA LEU A 289 3.84 12.02 27.55
C LEU A 289 4.63 11.15 28.52
N LYS A 290 5.95 11.32 28.62
CA LYS A 290 6.80 10.60 29.59
C LYS A 290 6.42 10.92 31.04
N LYS A 291 6.08 12.17 31.34
CA LYS A 291 5.59 12.56 32.67
C LYS A 291 4.23 11.92 32.99
N SER A 292 3.36 11.83 32.00
CA SER A 292 2.06 11.15 32.12
C SER A 292 2.22 9.64 32.29
N GLU A 293 3.10 9.01 31.52
CA GLU A 293 3.44 7.60 31.64
C GLU A 293 3.87 7.24 33.07
N LYS A 294 4.75 8.08 33.65
CA LYS A 294 5.18 7.89 35.05
C LYS A 294 4.00 7.96 36.02
N LYS A 295 3.16 9.00 35.90
CA LYS A 295 1.97 9.16 36.78
C LYS A 295 1.00 7.98 36.65
N ILE A 296 0.76 7.50 35.42
CA ILE A 296 -0.10 6.36 35.16
C ILE A 296 0.50 5.10 35.81
N LYS A 297 1.81 4.88 35.64
CA LYS A 297 2.52 3.74 36.25
C LYS A 297 2.42 3.76 37.77
N ASP A 298 2.71 4.90 38.42
CA ASP A 298 2.63 5.09 39.84
C ASP A 298 1.18 4.80 40.35
N ARG A 299 0.16 5.27 39.59
CA ARG A 299 -1.24 5.03 39.95
C ARG A 299 -1.66 3.57 39.78
N LEU A 300 -1.19 2.89 38.71
CA LEU A 300 -1.43 1.47 38.50
C LEU A 300 -0.81 0.64 39.62
N GLU A 301 0.39 0.97 40.11
CA GLU A 301 1.07 0.31 41.19
C GLU A 301 0.31 0.49 42.53
N GLU A 302 -0.14 1.70 42.82
CA GLU A 302 -1.01 1.99 43.97
C GLU A 302 -2.32 1.17 43.91
N LEU A 303 -3.02 1.18 42.75
CA LEU A 303 -4.25 0.40 42.62
C LEU A 303 -4.00 -1.11 42.73
N HIS A 304 -2.92 -1.60 42.14
CA HIS A 304 -2.53 -3.00 42.25
C HIS A 304 -2.32 -3.41 43.73
N GLY A 305 -1.61 -2.60 44.50
CA GLY A 305 -1.40 -2.85 45.91
C GLY A 305 -2.72 -2.89 46.73
N ARG A 306 -3.62 -1.91 46.46
CA ARG A 306 -4.94 -1.85 47.12
C ARG A 306 -5.80 -3.07 46.80
N LEU A 307 -5.88 -3.44 45.49
CA LEU A 307 -6.66 -4.59 45.05
C LEU A 307 -6.09 -5.92 45.57
N ALA A 308 -4.77 -6.07 45.56
CA ALA A 308 -4.11 -7.24 46.11
C ALA A 308 -4.39 -7.41 47.62
N SER A 309 -4.30 -6.31 48.40
CA SER A 309 -4.61 -6.33 49.85
C SER A 309 -6.10 -6.67 50.11
N TYR A 310 -7.02 -6.09 49.35
CA TYR A 310 -8.44 -6.40 49.46
C TYR A 310 -8.74 -7.86 49.14
N MET A 311 -8.18 -8.40 48.04
CA MET A 311 -8.32 -9.81 47.67
C MET A 311 -7.79 -10.76 48.75
N GLU A 312 -6.73 -10.36 49.42
CA GLU A 312 -6.12 -11.15 50.50
C GLU A 312 -6.99 -11.15 51.76
N GLN A 313 -7.50 -9.99 52.16
CA GLN A 313 -8.39 -9.84 53.32
C GLN A 313 -9.71 -10.60 53.15
N GLU A 314 -10.29 -10.58 51.96
CA GLU A 314 -11.56 -11.22 51.65
C GLU A 314 -11.41 -12.68 51.13
N GLY A 315 -10.18 -13.19 51.02
CA GLY A 315 -9.91 -14.55 50.51
C GLY A 315 -10.32 -14.77 49.07
N LEU A 316 -10.33 -13.70 48.26
CA LEU A 316 -10.81 -13.74 46.89
C LEU A 316 -9.70 -14.06 45.89
N THR A 317 -10.01 -14.89 44.90
CA THR A 317 -9.09 -15.19 43.77
C THR A 317 -9.41 -14.37 42.52
N ARG A 318 -10.61 -13.74 42.49
CA ARG A 318 -11.06 -12.92 41.36
C ARG A 318 -11.90 -11.75 41.86
N LEU A 319 -11.73 -10.59 41.18
CA LEU A 319 -12.57 -9.40 41.35
C LEU A 319 -13.13 -9.01 40.00
N PHE A 320 -14.42 -8.70 39.95
CA PHE A 320 -15.13 -8.33 38.75
C PHE A 320 -15.41 -6.82 38.76
N GLY A 321 -15.14 -6.15 37.67
CA GLY A 321 -15.55 -4.79 37.36
C GLY A 321 -16.44 -4.79 36.12
N ASP A 322 -16.99 -3.64 35.75
CA ASP A 322 -17.88 -3.51 34.59
C ASP A 322 -17.15 -3.83 33.27
N GLU A 323 -15.86 -3.55 33.19
CA GLU A 323 -15.06 -3.71 31.97
C GLU A 323 -14.19 -4.97 31.95
N GLY A 324 -14.14 -5.74 33.06
CA GLY A 324 -13.29 -6.94 33.10
C GLY A 324 -13.10 -7.55 34.47
N VAL A 325 -12.14 -8.47 34.56
CA VAL A 325 -11.83 -9.23 35.78
C VAL A 325 -10.33 -9.14 36.11
N ILE A 326 -10.04 -8.97 37.40
CA ILE A 326 -8.70 -9.09 37.94
C ILE A 326 -8.61 -10.43 38.70
N ALA A 327 -7.57 -11.23 38.42
CA ALA A 327 -7.36 -12.51 39.04
C ALA A 327 -5.99 -12.60 39.70
N LYS A 328 -5.94 -13.12 40.98
CA LYS A 328 -4.71 -13.47 41.67
C LYS A 328 -4.23 -14.83 41.15
N LYS A 329 -3.05 -14.84 40.52
CA LYS A 329 -2.42 -16.08 40.05
C LYS A 329 -1.12 -16.29 40.78
N THR A 330 -1.02 -17.39 41.46
CA THR A 330 0.22 -17.79 42.14
C THR A 330 1.22 -18.27 41.11
N GLN A 331 2.38 -17.64 41.06
CA GLN A 331 3.51 -18.09 40.25
C GLN A 331 4.61 -18.58 41.26
N GLN A 332 5.09 -19.78 41.03
CA GLN A 332 6.22 -20.31 41.79
C GLN A 332 7.50 -20.05 40.98
N ARG A 333 8.47 -19.42 41.60
CA ARG A 333 9.85 -19.37 41.12
C ARG A 333 10.65 -20.46 41.81
N TYR A 334 11.32 -21.26 41.00
CA TYR A 334 12.21 -22.30 41.51
C TYR A 334 13.63 -21.76 41.43
N GLU A 335 14.37 -21.92 42.57
CA GLU A 335 15.82 -21.74 42.60
C GLU A 335 16.44 -23.11 42.72
N TYR A 336 17.51 -23.33 41.97
CA TYR A 336 18.26 -24.57 42.02
C TYR A 336 19.45 -24.41 42.96
N ASP A 337 19.69 -25.42 43.79
CA ASP A 337 20.94 -25.56 44.54
C ASP A 337 22.03 -25.99 43.54
N PHE A 338 22.76 -25.01 43.01
CA PHE A 338 23.75 -25.25 41.96
C PHE A 338 24.92 -26.12 42.39
N GLU A 339 25.24 -26.23 43.67
CA GLU A 339 26.28 -27.19 44.16
C GLU A 339 25.79 -28.62 43.96
N LYS A 340 24.57 -28.94 44.36
CA LYS A 340 23.95 -30.24 44.08
C LYS A 340 23.77 -30.55 42.63
N VAL A 341 23.35 -29.54 41.84
CA VAL A 341 23.21 -29.68 40.37
C VAL A 341 24.57 -29.99 39.73
N LYS A 342 25.66 -29.35 40.21
CA LYS A 342 27.02 -29.61 39.77
C LYS A 342 27.45 -31.06 40.07
N GLU A 343 27.24 -31.52 41.31
CA GLU A 343 27.55 -32.90 41.67
C GLU A 343 26.81 -33.90 40.79
N LEU A 344 25.54 -33.63 40.46
CA LEU A 344 24.71 -34.51 39.66
C LEU A 344 25.08 -34.50 38.15
N LEU A 345 25.47 -33.36 37.60
CA LEU A 345 25.74 -33.21 36.15
C LEU A 345 27.21 -33.44 35.77
N SER A 346 28.16 -33.28 36.69
CA SER A 346 29.59 -33.47 36.41
C SER A 346 29.94 -34.87 35.92
N PRO A 347 29.39 -35.97 36.47
CA PRO A 347 29.68 -37.32 35.99
C PRO A 347 29.27 -37.57 34.53
N PHE A 348 28.30 -36.78 34.03
CA PHE A 348 27.82 -36.87 32.67
C PHE A 348 28.47 -35.85 31.72
N GLY A 349 29.43 -35.03 32.18
CA GLY A 349 30.08 -33.97 31.38
C GLY A 349 29.11 -32.86 30.95
N LYS A 350 27.99 -32.66 31.64
CA LYS A 350 26.95 -31.71 31.26
C LYS A 350 26.95 -30.40 32.06
N TRP A 351 27.78 -30.31 33.09
CA TRP A 351 27.88 -29.12 33.95
C TRP A 351 28.28 -27.89 33.14
N ASP A 352 29.31 -27.99 32.32
CA ASP A 352 29.81 -26.82 31.52
C ASP A 352 28.81 -26.34 30.48
N SER A 353 27.91 -27.20 30.04
CA SER A 353 26.89 -26.84 29.02
C SER A 353 25.78 -25.94 29.56
N ILE A 354 25.61 -25.85 30.89
CA ILE A 354 24.65 -24.97 31.55
C ILE A 354 25.29 -23.66 32.07
N LEU A 355 26.62 -23.54 32.01
CA LEU A 355 27.32 -22.31 32.36
C LEU A 355 27.21 -21.30 31.21
N SER A 356 26.75 -20.11 31.53
CA SER A 356 26.69 -19.01 30.58
C SER A 356 27.48 -17.80 31.08
N ALA A 357 28.21 -17.13 30.18
CA ALA A 357 28.91 -15.90 30.51
C ALA A 357 27.89 -14.78 30.82
N ASP A 358 27.96 -14.20 32.01
CA ASP A 358 27.13 -13.10 32.47
C ASP A 358 27.96 -11.80 32.55
N ALA A 359 27.78 -10.92 31.57
CA ALA A 359 28.50 -9.65 31.51
C ALA A 359 28.19 -8.69 32.66
N ALA A 360 27.03 -8.81 33.31
CA ALA A 360 26.67 -8.00 34.47
C ALA A 360 27.40 -8.48 35.73
N LYS A 361 27.51 -9.80 35.91
CA LYS A 361 28.33 -10.37 36.97
C LYS A 361 29.83 -10.12 36.76
N LEU A 362 30.30 -10.24 35.49
CA LEU A 362 31.67 -9.92 35.14
C LEU A 362 32.05 -8.51 35.58
N LYS A 363 31.22 -7.52 35.26
CA LYS A 363 31.44 -6.12 35.68
C LYS A 363 31.60 -5.95 37.20
N LYS A 364 30.84 -6.69 38.00
CA LYS A 364 30.95 -6.62 39.45
C LYS A 364 32.27 -7.24 39.94
N ILE A 365 32.62 -8.40 39.42
CA ILE A 365 33.86 -9.11 39.77
C ILE A 365 35.11 -8.32 39.39
N LEU A 366 35.06 -7.55 38.31
CA LEU A 366 36.16 -6.69 37.87
C LEU A 366 36.61 -5.66 38.93
N TYR A 367 35.75 -5.30 39.89
CA TYR A 367 36.13 -4.41 40.99
C TYR A 367 36.85 -5.16 42.12
N GLU A 368 36.81 -6.50 42.13
CA GLU A 368 37.40 -7.34 43.16
C GLU A 368 38.76 -7.92 42.75
N VAL A 369 39.18 -7.71 41.50
CA VAL A 369 40.44 -8.21 40.95
C VAL A 369 41.48 -7.08 40.78
N PRO A 370 42.81 -7.43 40.75
CA PRO A 370 43.89 -6.46 40.52
C PRO A 370 43.71 -5.67 39.24
N GLU A 371 44.23 -4.43 39.19
CA GLU A 371 44.09 -3.53 38.08
C GLU A 371 44.69 -4.07 36.76
N SER A 372 45.79 -4.83 36.84
CA SER A 372 46.40 -5.52 35.72
C SER A 372 45.49 -6.55 35.06
N VAL A 373 44.71 -7.27 35.84
CA VAL A 373 43.74 -8.25 35.37
C VAL A 373 42.54 -7.52 34.73
N ARG A 374 42.08 -6.42 35.38
CA ARG A 374 40.99 -5.59 34.85
C ARG A 374 41.34 -5.03 33.50
N ALA A 375 42.54 -4.47 33.33
CA ALA A 375 43.01 -3.93 32.07
C ALA A 375 43.03 -5.01 30.97
N ALA A 376 43.56 -6.19 31.24
CA ALA A 376 43.59 -7.29 30.28
C ALA A 376 42.18 -7.78 29.87
N VAL A 377 41.21 -7.76 30.78
CA VAL A 377 39.80 -8.12 30.44
C VAL A 377 39.13 -7.01 29.60
N GLU A 378 39.42 -5.75 29.86
CA GLU A 378 38.91 -4.63 29.05
C GLU A 378 39.51 -4.65 27.62
N GLU A 379 40.77 -5.04 27.46
CA GLU A 379 41.39 -5.24 26.12
C GLU A 379 40.70 -6.37 25.32
N ALA A 380 40.20 -7.40 26.01
CA ALA A 380 39.46 -8.48 25.37
C ALA A 380 38.01 -8.10 25.00
N ARG A 381 37.60 -6.86 25.28
CA ARG A 381 36.26 -6.35 25.00
C ARG A 381 36.15 -5.93 23.53
N ALA A 382 35.19 -6.50 22.80
CA ALA A 382 34.87 -6.08 21.45
C ALA A 382 33.44 -5.48 21.38
N VAL A 383 33.25 -4.47 20.52
CA VAL A 383 31.91 -3.90 20.24
C VAL A 383 31.17 -4.89 19.34
N SER A 384 30.16 -5.55 19.91
CA SER A 384 29.30 -6.48 19.15
C SER A 384 28.17 -5.78 18.40
N LYS A 385 27.71 -4.63 18.91
CA LYS A 385 26.64 -3.82 18.32
C LYS A 385 26.75 -2.38 18.84
N GLU A 386 26.67 -1.42 17.93
CA GLU A 386 26.56 0.00 18.24
C GLU A 386 25.14 0.47 17.88
N TYR A 387 24.51 1.23 18.78
CA TYR A 387 23.21 1.81 18.54
C TYR A 387 23.03 3.09 19.36
N ASP A 388 22.30 4.03 18.79
CA ASP A 388 21.98 5.30 19.43
C ASP A 388 20.82 5.15 20.42
N VAL A 389 20.95 5.75 21.58
CA VAL A 389 19.91 5.79 22.60
C VAL A 389 19.44 7.22 22.80
N ILE A 390 18.15 7.48 22.58
CA ILE A 390 17.54 8.76 22.90
C ILE A 390 17.21 8.79 24.40
N THR A 391 17.85 9.68 25.13
CA THR A 391 17.60 9.89 26.57
C THR A 391 16.80 11.16 26.80
N ALA A 392 15.88 11.12 27.77
CA ALA A 392 15.10 12.28 28.20
C ALA A 392 15.52 12.72 29.60
N SER A 393 15.85 13.99 29.77
CA SER A 393 16.10 14.60 31.06
C SER A 393 15.22 15.82 31.26
N LEU A 394 14.55 15.90 32.42
CA LEU A 394 13.75 17.08 32.80
C LEU A 394 14.66 18.13 33.42
N LYS A 395 14.52 19.39 33.00
CA LYS A 395 15.17 20.50 33.70
C LYS A 395 14.65 20.55 35.14
N LYS A 396 15.55 20.54 36.13
CA LYS A 396 15.20 20.86 37.48
C LYS A 396 14.72 22.31 37.52
N ILE A 397 13.47 22.51 37.89
CA ILE A 397 12.97 23.85 38.17
C ILE A 397 13.63 24.24 39.51
N LYS A 398 14.58 25.19 39.51
CA LYS A 398 15.02 25.84 40.75
C LYS A 398 13.78 26.54 41.30
N ASN A 399 13.34 26.18 42.48
CA ASN A 399 12.28 26.89 43.18
C ASN A 399 12.77 28.34 43.44
N ALA A 400 11.88 29.28 43.37
CA ALA A 400 12.17 30.71 43.56
C ALA A 400 12.76 31.03 44.94
N GLU A 401 12.72 30.08 45.87
CA GLU A 401 13.32 30.20 47.24
C GLU A 401 14.84 30.03 47.23
N ASP A 402 15.43 29.27 46.28
CA ASP A 402 16.89 29.07 46.17
C ASP A 402 17.62 30.28 45.49
N ALA A 403 16.88 31.23 44.93
CA ALA A 403 17.44 32.41 44.27
C ALA A 403 17.64 33.61 45.19
N ALA A 404 17.20 33.52 46.47
CA ALA A 404 17.28 34.61 47.43
C ALA A 404 18.55 34.58 48.33
N GLU A 405 19.35 33.50 48.29
CA GLU A 405 20.53 33.36 49.18
C GLU A 405 21.89 33.68 48.51
N GLU A 406 21.97 33.99 47.24
CA GLU A 406 23.22 34.33 46.58
C GLU A 406 23.31 35.83 46.16
N ASN A 407 23.10 36.75 47.08
CA ASN A 407 23.66 38.09 46.92
C ASN A 407 23.78 38.87 48.25
N PRO A 408 24.87 38.70 48.97
CA PRO A 408 25.35 39.82 49.80
C PRO A 408 26.72 40.29 49.26
N SER A 409 26.82 41.55 49.09
CA SER A 409 28.04 42.36 48.95
C SER A 409 28.52 42.70 47.56
N GLY A 410 28.46 44.02 47.32
CA GLY A 410 29.15 44.67 46.21
C GLY A 410 28.71 46.10 45.94
N ALA A 411 28.39 46.86 46.98
CA ALA A 411 28.42 48.32 46.89
C ALA A 411 29.86 48.79 47.07
N ARG A 412 30.47 49.38 46.05
CA ARG A 412 31.51 50.44 46.15
C ARG A 412 31.60 51.18 44.84
N ASP A 413 31.19 52.43 44.93
CA ASP A 413 31.88 53.62 44.48
C ASP A 413 32.65 53.61 43.17
N LEU A 414 32.26 54.52 42.26
CA LEU A 414 33.09 55.68 41.98
C LEU A 414 32.48 56.54 40.86
N SER A 415 32.24 57.74 41.22
CA SER A 415 32.37 59.03 40.51
C SER A 415 32.26 59.02 38.98
#